data_df33ba1fc3586629d032ba9c77695745
#
_entry.id   df33ba1fc3586629d032ba9c77695745
#
_cell.length_a   1.000
_cell.length_b   1.000
_cell.length_c   1.000
_cell.angle_alpha   90.00
_cell.angle_beta   90.00
_cell.angle_gamma   90.00
#
_symmetry.space_group_name_H-M   'P 1'
#
loop_
_entity.id
_entity.type
_entity.pdbx_description
1 polymer ?
#
loop_
_entity_poly.entity_id
_entity_poly.type
_entity_poly.pdbx_seq_one_letter_code
_entity_poly.pdbx_strand_id
1 'polypeptide(L)' 'MTKNYRVEGMTCEHCSNAVVEEVSTVPGTQGVDVDLDKGVVTVTGQGFTDEAVSTAIEEAGYKVVD' A
#
# COMPACT_ATOMS: atom_id res chain seq x y z
N MET A 1 10.28 -3.35 10.45
CA MET A 1 9.80 -1.97 10.26
C MET A 1 8.38 -2.01 9.75
N THR A 2 7.51 -1.18 10.30
CA THR A 2 6.11 -1.11 9.88
C THR A 2 5.75 0.34 9.62
N LYS A 3 5.14 0.60 8.47
CA LYS A 3 4.70 1.94 8.10
C LYS A 3 3.26 1.93 7.63
N ASN A 4 2.54 2.99 7.94
CA ASN A 4 1.16 3.18 7.53
C ASN A 4 1.08 4.28 6.50
N TYR A 5 0.27 4.06 5.46
CA TYR A 5 0.07 5.05 4.39
C TYR A 5 -1.43 5.27 4.22
N ARG A 6 -1.84 6.52 4.14
CA ARG A 6 -3.24 6.85 3.84
C ARG A 6 -3.40 6.92 2.33
N VAL A 7 -4.40 6.23 1.84
CA VAL A 7 -4.61 6.09 0.39
C VAL A 7 -6.04 6.48 0.04
N GLU A 8 -6.18 7.33 -0.97
CA GLU A 8 -7.47 7.71 -1.50
C GLU A 8 -7.93 6.76 -2.59
N GLY A 9 -9.24 6.57 -2.69
CA GLY A 9 -9.85 5.83 -3.78
C GLY A 9 -10.08 4.35 -3.52
N MET A 10 -9.64 3.82 -2.40
CA MET A 10 -9.90 2.43 -2.06
C MET A 10 -11.30 2.32 -1.47
N THR A 11 -12.23 1.77 -2.24
CA THR A 11 -13.63 1.71 -1.83
C THR A 11 -14.18 0.28 -1.76
N CYS A 12 -13.41 -0.73 -2.15
CA CYS A 12 -13.89 -2.11 -2.16
C CYS A 12 -12.73 -3.09 -2.04
N GLU A 13 -13.04 -4.37 -1.83
CA GLU A 13 -12.03 -5.42 -1.70
C GLU A 13 -11.15 -5.57 -2.93
N HIS A 14 -11.71 -5.38 -4.12
CA HIS A 14 -10.90 -5.46 -5.35
C HIS A 14 -9.82 -4.40 -5.36
N CYS A 15 -10.13 -3.22 -4.84
CA CYS A 15 -9.15 -2.15 -4.71
C CYS A 15 -8.04 -2.55 -3.76
N SER A 16 -8.38 -3.12 -2.61
CA SER A 16 -7.37 -3.52 -1.64
C SER A 16 -6.48 -4.65 -2.18
N ASN A 17 -7.06 -5.60 -2.90
CA ASN A 17 -6.29 -6.69 -3.49
C ASN A 17 -5.28 -6.17 -4.52
N ALA A 18 -5.68 -5.22 -5.35
CA ALA A 18 -4.78 -4.61 -6.33
C ALA A 18 -3.61 -3.91 -5.64
N VAL A 19 -3.89 -3.18 -4.57
CA VAL A 19 -2.84 -2.50 -3.80
C VAL A 19 -1.90 -3.51 -3.16
N VAL A 20 -2.43 -4.57 -2.56
CA VAL A 20 -1.61 -5.60 -1.94
C VAL A 20 -0.69 -6.24 -2.96
N GLU A 21 -1.21 -6.59 -4.13
CA GLU A 21 -0.39 -7.20 -5.18
C GLU A 21 0.74 -6.29 -5.63
N GLU A 22 0.45 -5.02 -5.90
CA GLU A 22 1.45 -4.09 -6.37
C GLU A 22 2.50 -3.78 -5.30
N VAL A 23 2.07 -3.52 -4.06
CA VAL A 23 2.99 -3.20 -2.98
C VAL A 23 3.85 -4.41 -2.62
N SER A 24 3.32 -5.62 -2.76
CA SER A 24 4.07 -6.84 -2.49
C SER A 24 5.26 -7.03 -3.43
N THR A 25 5.27 -6.37 -4.58
CA THR A 25 6.40 -6.45 -5.51
C THR A 25 7.55 -5.50 -5.11
N VAL A 26 7.33 -4.61 -4.17
CA VAL A 26 8.36 -3.67 -3.73
C VAL A 26 9.43 -4.43 -2.93
N PRO A 27 10.73 -4.29 -3.29
CA PRO A 27 11.79 -4.96 -2.55
C PRO A 27 11.78 -4.56 -1.08
N GLY A 28 11.91 -5.54 -0.21
CA GLY A 28 11.95 -5.32 1.22
C GLY A 28 10.63 -5.47 1.95
N THR A 29 9.51 -5.55 1.22
CA THR A 29 8.21 -5.74 1.87
C THR A 29 8.02 -7.22 2.24
N GLN A 30 7.52 -7.46 3.45
CA GLN A 30 7.25 -8.81 3.95
C GLN A 30 5.77 -9.05 4.17
N GLY A 31 5.01 -8.00 4.46
CA GLY A 31 3.57 -8.11 4.65
C GLY A 31 2.89 -6.81 4.29
N VAL A 32 1.70 -6.91 3.75
CA VAL A 32 0.88 -5.75 3.38
C VAL A 32 -0.53 -5.98 3.87
N ASP A 33 -1.04 -5.04 4.65
CA ASP A 33 -2.41 -5.04 5.15
C ASP A 33 -3.14 -3.80 4.68
N VAL A 34 -4.42 -3.94 4.37
CA VAL A 34 -5.24 -2.81 3.95
C VAL A 34 -6.46 -2.70 4.86
N ASP A 35 -6.69 -1.51 5.38
CA ASP A 35 -7.88 -1.19 6.17
C ASP A 35 -8.76 -0.30 5.30
N LEU A 36 -9.83 -0.87 4.76
CA LEU A 36 -10.74 -0.14 3.87
C LEU A 36 -11.54 0.93 4.61
N ASP A 37 -11.89 0.68 5.86
CA ASP A 37 -12.68 1.63 6.64
C ASP A 37 -11.91 2.93 6.88
N LYS A 38 -10.61 2.80 7.08
CA LYS A 38 -9.75 3.96 7.36
C LYS A 38 -9.00 4.45 6.13
N GLY A 39 -8.99 3.67 5.06
CA GLY A 39 -8.22 4.00 3.87
C GLY A 39 -6.72 3.95 4.12
N VAL A 40 -6.26 3.00 4.92
CA VAL A 40 -4.85 2.89 5.34
C VAL A 40 -4.25 1.59 4.83
N VAL A 41 -3.04 1.69 4.28
CA VAL A 41 -2.24 0.53 3.91
C VAL A 41 -1.08 0.44 4.90
N THR A 42 -0.95 -0.71 5.53
CA THR A 42 0.13 -0.99 6.48
C THR A 42 1.13 -1.92 5.82
N VAL A 43 2.38 -1.50 5.73
CA VAL A 43 3.45 -2.26 5.11
C VAL A 43 4.48 -2.65 6.17
N THR A 44 4.79 -3.95 6.22
CA THR A 44 5.78 -4.49 7.15
C THR A 44 6.95 -5.05 6.35
N GLY A 45 8.16 -4.82 6.81
CA GLY A 45 9.35 -5.32 6.15
C GLY A 45 10.57 -4.49 6.51
N GLN A 46 11.63 -4.63 5.71
CA GLN A 46 12.86 -3.87 5.90
C GLN A 46 13.43 -3.49 4.55
N GLY A 47 13.96 -2.27 4.47
CA GLY A 47 14.64 -1.81 3.27
C GLY A 47 13.74 -1.23 2.20
N PHE A 48 12.43 -1.22 2.41
CA PHE A 48 11.54 -0.55 1.45
C PHE A 48 11.54 0.96 1.70
N THR A 49 11.20 1.72 0.67
CA THR A 49 11.14 3.18 0.77
C THR A 49 9.72 3.67 0.59
N ASP A 50 9.43 4.85 1.14
CA ASP A 50 8.11 5.47 0.97
C ASP A 50 7.82 5.73 -0.50
N GLU A 51 8.83 6.15 -1.25
CA GLU A 51 8.68 6.42 -2.67
C GLU A 51 8.30 5.16 -3.45
N ALA A 52 8.97 4.04 -3.18
CA ALA A 52 8.67 2.79 -3.86
C ALA A 52 7.25 2.31 -3.55
N VAL A 53 6.84 2.40 -2.29
CA VAL A 53 5.48 2.00 -1.89
C VAL A 53 4.45 2.93 -2.53
N SER A 54 4.67 4.23 -2.52
CA SER A 54 3.70 5.16 -3.11
C SER A 54 3.60 4.97 -4.62
N THR A 55 4.71 4.69 -5.30
CA THR A 55 4.70 4.39 -6.73
C THR A 55 3.88 3.12 -7.02
N ALA A 56 4.05 2.09 -6.20
CA ALA A 56 3.28 0.86 -6.36
C ALA A 56 1.78 1.11 -6.17
N ILE A 57 1.42 1.91 -5.19
CA ILE A 57 0.02 2.27 -4.94
C ILE A 57 -0.56 3.06 -6.12
N GLU A 58 0.22 3.98 -6.68
CA GLU A 58 -0.20 4.75 -7.85
C GLU A 58 -0.38 3.85 -9.08
N GLU A 59 0.48 2.87 -9.26
CA GLU A 59 0.35 1.91 -10.35
C GLU A 59 -0.90 1.04 -10.20
N ALA A 60 -1.35 0.81 -8.98
CA ALA A 60 -2.62 0.13 -8.73
C ALA A 60 -3.83 1.02 -9.03
N GLY A 61 -3.62 2.30 -9.31
CA GLY A 61 -4.69 3.24 -9.64
C GLY A 61 -5.18 4.09 -8.48
N TYR A 62 -4.42 4.18 -7.40
CA TYR A 62 -4.78 4.93 -6.21
C TYR A 62 -3.72 5.97 -5.88
N LYS A 63 -3.95 6.76 -4.84
CA LYS A 63 -3.05 7.84 -4.50
C LYS A 63 -2.77 7.87 -3.01
N VAL A 64 -1.51 7.97 -2.66
CA VAL A 64 -1.10 8.17 -1.27
C VAL A 64 -1.25 9.64 -0.93
N VAL A 65 -1.95 9.93 0.16
CA VAL A 65 -2.24 11.31 0.56
C VAL A 65 -1.53 11.71 1.84
N ASP A 66 -0.74 10.82 2.42
CA ASP A 66 -0.02 11.14 3.66
C ASP A 66 1.21 10.23 3.81
#